data_2cf3244b3c9eb015cfeaa4d02a12610f
#
_entry.id   2cf3244b3c9eb015cfeaa4d02a12610f
#
_cell.length_a   1.000
_cell.length_b   1.000
_cell.length_c   1.000
_cell.angle_alpha   90.00
_cell.angle_beta   90.00
_cell.angle_gamma   90.00
#
_symmetry.space_group_name_H-M   'P 1'
#
loop_
_entity.id
_entity.type
_entity.pdbx_description
1 polymer ?
#
loop_
_entity_poly.entity_id
_entity_poly.type
_entity_poly.pdbx_seq_one_letter_code
_entity_poly.pdbx_strand_id
1 'polypeptide(L)'
;GNQQKVILGREISHDPGLVVVAQPVRGLDIGAIERVHKTLLQLKEQGKAILLISAELSEVMNLSDRIAVFYEGEVSAQFDNGEYTKEEIGLFMAGKKQEVRAHEMEQQ
;
A
#
# COMPACT_ATOMS: atom_id res chain seq x y z
N GLY A 1 -11.30 -16.30 -8.64
CA GLY A 1 -10.68 -17.11 -9.55
C GLY A 1 -9.90 -16.40 -10.63
N ASN A 2 -9.90 -17.00 -11.78
CA ASN A 2 -9.12 -16.50 -12.91
C ASN A 2 -9.53 -15.09 -13.32
N GLN A 3 -10.80 -14.77 -13.17
CA GLN A 3 -11.29 -13.47 -13.55
C GLN A 3 -10.71 -12.35 -12.69
N GLN A 4 -10.46 -12.62 -11.40
CA GLN A 4 -9.83 -11.64 -10.54
C GLN A 4 -8.41 -11.36 -10.99
N LYS A 5 -7.68 -12.38 -11.40
CA LYS A 5 -6.34 -12.21 -11.93
C LYS A 5 -6.34 -11.38 -13.20
N VAL A 6 -7.32 -11.60 -14.06
CA VAL A 6 -7.45 -10.82 -15.29
C VAL A 6 -7.76 -9.36 -14.97
N ILE A 7 -8.68 -9.11 -14.03
CA ILE A 7 -9.06 -7.75 -13.64
C ILE A 7 -7.91 -6.99 -13.00
N LEU A 8 -7.21 -7.61 -12.06
CA LEU A 8 -6.10 -6.98 -11.35
C LEU A 8 -4.81 -6.97 -12.17
N GLY A 9 -4.63 -7.95 -13.05
CA GLY A 9 -3.52 -8.02 -13.97
C GLY A 9 -2.14 -8.21 -13.35
N ARG A 10 -1.99 -7.90 -12.08
CA ARG A 10 -0.70 -7.91 -11.38
C ARG A 10 -0.78 -8.56 -10.01
N GLU A 11 -1.80 -9.37 -9.81
CA GLU A 11 -1.90 -10.18 -8.63
C GLU A 11 -0.85 -11.29 -8.69
N ILE A 12 -0.07 -11.43 -7.62
CA ILE A 12 1.00 -12.41 -7.56
C ILE A 12 0.80 -13.44 -6.45
N SER A 13 -0.25 -13.30 -5.63
CA SER A 13 -0.56 -14.25 -4.57
C SER A 13 -1.57 -15.28 -5.04
N HIS A 14 -1.40 -16.53 -4.59
CA HIS A 14 -2.36 -17.60 -4.81
C HIS A 14 -3.12 -17.97 -3.55
N ASP A 15 -2.86 -17.30 -2.43
CA ASP A 15 -3.57 -17.52 -1.17
C ASP A 15 -4.95 -16.86 -1.28
N PRO A 16 -6.06 -17.60 -1.07
CA PRO A 16 -7.38 -17.01 -1.19
C PRO A 16 -7.71 -15.96 -0.14
N GLY A 17 -6.97 -15.92 0.98
CA GLY A 17 -7.14 -14.91 2.03
C GLY A 17 -6.23 -13.72 1.89
N LEU A 18 -5.24 -13.78 1.01
CA LEU A 18 -4.26 -12.72 0.82
C LEU A 18 -4.13 -12.38 -0.65
N VAL A 19 -4.22 -11.10 -0.97
CA VAL A 19 -4.04 -10.59 -2.33
C VAL A 19 -2.80 -9.70 -2.33
N VAL A 20 -1.82 -10.01 -3.16
CA VAL A 20 -0.62 -9.19 -3.34
C VAL A 20 -0.70 -8.55 -4.72
N VAL A 21 -0.72 -7.22 -4.76
CA VAL A 21 -0.90 -6.45 -5.99
C VAL A 21 0.26 -5.47 -6.13
N ALA A 22 1.00 -5.62 -7.21
CA ALA A 22 2.17 -4.77 -7.46
C ALA A 22 1.89 -3.81 -8.62
N GLN A 23 2.02 -2.50 -8.35
CA GLN A 23 1.86 -1.44 -9.35
C GLN A 23 0.55 -1.57 -10.15
N PRO A 24 -0.60 -1.69 -9.48
CA PRO A 24 -1.85 -2.09 -10.16
C PRO A 24 -2.36 -1.08 -11.17
N VAL A 25 -1.97 0.19 -11.03
CA VAL A 25 -2.48 1.26 -11.91
C VAL A 25 -1.45 1.72 -12.94
N ARG A 26 -0.28 1.13 -12.96
CA ARG A 26 0.78 1.55 -13.85
C ARG A 26 0.36 1.36 -15.31
N GLY A 27 0.39 2.46 -16.07
CA GLY A 27 0.03 2.42 -17.48
C GLY A 27 -1.45 2.39 -17.79
N LEU A 28 -2.32 2.59 -16.78
CA LEU A 28 -3.76 2.57 -16.98
C LEU A 28 -4.32 4.01 -17.09
N ASP A 29 -5.45 4.14 -17.80
CA ASP A 29 -6.19 5.40 -17.83
C ASP A 29 -7.00 5.60 -16.53
N ILE A 30 -7.54 6.80 -16.35
CA ILE A 30 -8.26 7.16 -15.12
C ILE A 30 -9.44 6.22 -14.83
N GLY A 31 -10.22 5.88 -15.84
CA GLY A 31 -11.37 4.99 -15.66
C GLY A 31 -10.96 3.59 -15.23
N ALA A 32 -9.88 3.07 -15.81
CA ALA A 32 -9.34 1.78 -15.42
C ALA A 32 -8.77 1.80 -14.01
N ILE A 33 -8.11 2.90 -13.62
CA ILE A 33 -7.58 3.08 -12.27
C ILE A 33 -8.72 3.03 -11.25
N GLU A 34 -9.81 3.74 -11.51
CA GLU A 34 -10.97 3.74 -10.62
C GLU A 34 -11.56 2.34 -10.46
N ARG A 35 -11.64 1.57 -11.52
CA ARG A 35 -12.15 0.19 -11.46
C ARG A 35 -11.26 -0.72 -10.63
N VAL A 36 -9.95 -0.59 -10.79
CA VAL A 36 -8.99 -1.37 -10.00
C VAL A 36 -9.11 -1.03 -8.52
N HIS A 37 -9.15 0.26 -8.19
CA HIS A 37 -9.27 0.70 -6.79
C HIS A 37 -10.58 0.22 -6.17
N LYS A 38 -11.67 0.29 -6.91
CA LYS A 38 -12.96 -0.22 -6.44
C LYS A 38 -12.90 -1.72 -6.17
N THR A 39 -12.25 -2.47 -7.05
CA THR A 39 -12.09 -3.91 -6.88
C THR A 39 -11.29 -4.22 -5.62
N LEU A 40 -10.21 -3.49 -5.37
CA LEU A 40 -9.39 -3.70 -4.17
C LEU A 40 -10.18 -3.42 -2.89
N LEU A 41 -10.97 -2.34 -2.88
CA LEU A 41 -11.81 -2.02 -1.72
C LEU A 41 -12.90 -3.07 -1.50
N GLN A 42 -13.45 -3.63 -2.56
CA GLN A 42 -14.44 -4.70 -2.45
C GLN A 42 -13.82 -5.97 -1.86
N LEU A 43 -12.61 -6.31 -2.27
CA LEU A 43 -11.89 -7.46 -1.71
C LEU A 43 -11.62 -7.27 -0.23
N LYS A 44 -11.26 -6.07 0.17
CA LYS A 44 -11.06 -5.73 1.58
C LYS A 44 -12.35 -5.92 2.38
N GLU A 45 -13.47 -5.47 1.84
CA GLU A 45 -14.77 -5.63 2.49
C GLU A 45 -15.17 -7.09 2.64
N GLN A 46 -14.68 -7.96 1.77
CA GLN A 46 -14.89 -9.39 1.86
C GLN A 46 -13.98 -10.07 2.88
N GLY A 47 -13.18 -9.30 3.59
CA GLY A 47 -12.30 -9.83 4.65
C GLY A 47 -10.94 -10.28 4.16
N LYS A 48 -10.57 -9.96 2.93
CA LYS A 48 -9.25 -10.33 2.41
C LYS A 48 -8.19 -9.36 2.88
N ALA A 49 -7.01 -9.88 3.17
CA ALA A 49 -5.84 -9.06 3.44
C ALA A 49 -5.22 -8.66 2.11
N ILE A 50 -4.87 -7.39 1.96
CA ILE A 50 -4.31 -6.88 0.71
C ILE A 50 -2.96 -6.24 0.98
N LEU A 51 -1.93 -6.70 0.26
CA LEU A 51 -0.63 -6.05 0.25
C LEU A 51 -0.51 -5.28 -1.06
N LEU A 52 -0.55 -3.97 -0.98
CA LEU A 52 -0.41 -3.09 -2.13
C LEU A 52 1.02 -2.57 -2.22
N ILE A 53 1.66 -2.81 -3.35
CA ILE A 53 3.00 -2.32 -3.64
C ILE A 53 2.86 -1.27 -4.74
N SER A 54 3.17 -0.01 -4.42
CA SER A 54 2.98 1.09 -5.36
C SER A 54 4.02 2.18 -5.14
N ALA A 55 4.45 2.80 -6.22
CA ALA A 55 5.29 3.99 -6.18
C ALA A 55 4.45 5.28 -6.18
N GLU A 56 3.14 5.15 -6.33
CA GLU A 56 2.23 6.29 -6.36
C GLU A 56 1.72 6.59 -4.94
N LEU A 57 2.29 7.62 -4.31
CA LEU A 57 1.96 7.94 -2.92
C LEU A 57 0.47 8.22 -2.72
N SER A 58 -0.17 8.92 -3.64
CA SER A 58 -1.60 9.21 -3.52
C SER A 58 -2.45 7.93 -3.53
N GLU A 59 -2.07 6.94 -4.33
CA GLU A 59 -2.75 5.65 -4.34
C GLU A 59 -2.62 4.95 -2.98
N VAL A 60 -1.41 4.90 -2.45
CA VAL A 60 -1.14 4.27 -1.16
C VAL A 60 -1.92 4.97 -0.05
N MET A 61 -1.92 6.29 -0.04
CA MET A 61 -2.63 7.07 0.98
C MET A 61 -4.15 6.92 0.90
N ASN A 62 -4.68 6.74 -0.31
CA ASN A 62 -6.13 6.62 -0.49
C ASN A 62 -6.67 5.25 -0.14
N LEU A 63 -5.87 4.20 -0.24
CA LEU A 63 -6.35 2.82 -0.14
C LEU A 63 -5.89 2.09 1.11
N SER A 64 -4.81 2.51 1.74
CA SER A 64 -4.14 1.70 2.75
C SER A 64 -4.55 2.06 4.17
N ASP A 65 -4.61 1.06 5.05
CA ASP A 65 -4.81 1.26 6.48
C ASP A 65 -3.46 1.48 7.18
N ARG A 66 -2.45 0.73 6.76
CA ARG A 66 -1.08 0.86 7.25
C ARG A 66 -0.13 1.02 6.08
N ILE A 67 0.94 1.78 6.30
CA ILE A 67 1.90 2.10 5.26
C ILE A 67 3.30 1.76 5.75
N ALA A 68 4.06 1.09 4.89
CA ALA A 68 5.49 0.88 5.10
C ALA A 68 6.24 1.51 3.93
N VAL A 69 7.27 2.27 4.23
CA VAL A 69 8.09 2.94 3.21
C VAL A 69 9.43 2.23 3.12
N PHE A 70 9.81 1.86 1.92
CA PHE A 70 11.08 1.18 1.65
C PHE A 70 12.04 2.11 0.94
N TYR A 71 13.30 2.04 1.34
CA TYR A 71 14.38 2.78 0.68
C TYR A 71 15.65 1.93 0.71
N GLU A 72 16.17 1.67 -0.48
CA GLU A 72 17.40 0.90 -0.66
C GLU A 72 17.40 -0.43 0.10
N GLY A 73 16.30 -1.17 0.02
CA GLY A 73 16.20 -2.49 0.63
C GLY A 73 15.86 -2.49 2.12
N GLU A 74 15.65 -1.33 2.71
CA GLU A 74 15.32 -1.20 4.11
C GLU A 74 14.00 -0.49 4.32
N VAL A 75 13.33 -0.78 5.44
CA VAL A 75 12.14 -0.05 5.83
C VAL A 75 12.57 1.25 6.50
N SER A 76 12.30 2.39 5.86
CA SER A 76 12.63 3.69 6.42
C SER A 76 11.56 4.20 7.39
N ALA A 77 10.31 3.74 7.22
CA ALA A 77 9.20 4.13 8.09
C ALA A 77 8.08 3.12 8.01
N GLN A 78 7.30 3.01 9.09
CA GLN A 78 6.12 2.17 9.16
C GLN A 78 5.13 2.82 10.12
N PHE A 79 3.88 3.02 9.68
CA PHE A 79 2.91 3.81 10.45
C PHE A 79 1.49 3.55 9.97
N ASP A 80 0.52 3.98 10.78
CA ASP A 80 -0.88 3.96 10.36
C ASP A 80 -1.15 5.13 9.42
N ASN A 81 -2.02 4.90 8.46
CA ASN A 81 -2.41 5.96 7.52
C ASN A 81 -3.03 7.12 8.31
N GLY A 82 -2.56 8.32 8.03
CA GLY A 82 -2.98 9.52 8.72
C GLY A 82 -2.03 10.02 9.81
N GLU A 83 -1.02 9.22 10.19
CA GLU A 83 -0.05 9.66 11.21
C GLU A 83 0.91 10.74 10.71
N TYR A 84 1.17 10.75 9.41
CA TYR A 84 2.13 11.69 8.80
C TYR A 84 1.52 12.38 7.61
N THR A 85 2.00 13.57 7.31
CA THR A 85 1.59 14.31 6.11
C THR A 85 2.23 13.70 4.88
N LYS A 86 1.69 14.07 3.71
CA LYS A 86 2.25 13.63 2.45
C LYS A 86 3.72 14.07 2.31
N GLU A 87 4.04 15.26 2.77
CA GLU A 87 5.40 15.81 2.73
C GLU A 87 6.35 15.00 3.62
N GLU A 88 5.90 14.62 4.80
CA GLU A 88 6.69 13.78 5.71
C GLU A 88 6.94 12.40 5.11
N ILE A 89 5.91 11.81 4.52
CA ILE A 89 6.05 10.50 3.87
C ILE A 89 7.02 10.59 2.70
N GLY A 90 6.98 11.70 1.96
CA GLY A 90 7.91 11.94 0.87
C GLY A 90 9.37 11.93 1.34
N LEU A 91 9.64 12.46 2.52
CA LEU A 91 10.98 12.43 3.11
C LEU A 91 11.41 10.99 3.45
N PHE A 92 10.49 10.18 3.97
CA PHE A 92 10.79 8.77 4.22
C PHE A 92 11.10 8.03 2.91
N MET A 93 10.39 8.36 1.84
CA MET A 93 10.63 7.78 0.52
C MET A 93 12.01 8.18 -0.03
N ALA A 94 12.54 9.31 0.41
CA ALA A 94 13.87 9.79 0.03
C ALA A 94 14.97 9.26 0.97
N GLY A 95 14.61 8.46 1.95
CA GLY A 95 15.58 7.80 2.83
C GLY A 95 15.67 8.31 4.23
N LYS A 96 14.90 9.36 4.59
CA LYS A 96 14.85 9.82 5.97
C LYS A 96 14.26 8.71 6.84
N LYS A 97 14.90 8.42 7.96
CA LYS A 97 14.38 7.39 8.85
C LYS A 97 13.38 7.98 9.84
N GLN A 98 12.38 7.19 10.17
CA GLN A 98 11.36 7.54 11.13
C GLN A 98 11.96 7.62 12.53
N GLU A 99 11.58 8.66 13.28
CA GLU A 99 12.00 8.81 14.66
C GLU A 99 11.10 7.96 15.55
N VAL A 100 11.71 7.34 16.57
CA VAL A 100 10.97 6.58 17.57
C VAL A 100 10.26 7.55 18.50
N ARG A 101 8.95 7.36 18.70
CA ARG A 101 8.18 8.19 19.60
C ARG A 101 8.49 7.88 21.05
N ALA A 102 8.29 8.86 21.94
CA ALA A 102 8.63 8.72 23.36
C ALA A 102 7.96 7.50 24.00
N HIS A 103 6.68 7.28 23.72
CA HIS A 103 5.97 6.14 24.31
C HIS A 103 6.48 4.79 23.79
N GLU A 104 6.96 4.75 22.55
CA GLU A 104 7.58 3.54 21.99
C GLU A 104 8.92 3.26 22.65
N MET A 105 9.67 4.31 22.95
CA MET A 105 10.94 4.16 23.66
C MET A 105 10.74 3.59 25.05
N GLU A 106 9.68 3.99 25.73
CA GLU A 106 9.38 3.49 27.08
C GLU A 106 9.02 2.01 27.10
N GLN A 107 8.52 1.49 25.98
CA GLN A 107 8.15 0.08 25.88
C GLN A 107 9.32 -0.83 25.54
N GLN A 108 10.43 -0.28 25.20
CA GLN A 108 11.64 -1.02 24.89
C GLN A 108 12.50 -1.19 26.13
#